data_69187a40d4e7be43e72b933fff7c4b67
#
_entry.id   69187a40d4e7be43e72b933fff7c4b67
#
_cell.length_a   1.000
_cell.length_b   1.000
_cell.length_c   1.000
_cell.angle_alpha   90.00
_cell.angle_beta   90.00
_cell.angle_gamma   90.00
#
_symmetry.space_group_name_H-M   'P 1'
#
loop_
_entity.id
_entity.type
_entity.pdbx_description
1 polymer ?
#
loop_
_entity_poly.entity_id
_entity_poly.type
_entity_poly.pdbx_seq_one_letter_code
_entity_poly.pdbx_strand_id
1 'polypeptide(L)'
;MAFGALVASRLARSGRTLASAVAQGPMAQRTAPPLLSRLGAVARLLSTKPAAADVIGIDLGTTNSCVSVMEGKTPRVIENAEGARTTPSIVAKNQNGDLLIGITASRQAVTNAQNTIRGSKRLIGRTFDDPQTQKEMKMVPYKIVKAPNGDAWVEMGGQQYSPSQIGAFVLTKMKETAEAYLGKTVSKAVITVPAYFNDAQRQATKDAGRIAGLEVMRIINEPTAAALSYGMNNKEGLIAVFDLGGGTFDVSILEISNGVFEEIDEVLLVGGMTRVPKVQEVVSQIFNKPPSKGVNPDEAVAMGAAIQGGILRGDVKELLLLDVTPLSLGIETLGGIFTRLINRNTTIPTKKSQVFSTAADNQTQVGVKVLQGEREMAADNKLLGEFQLEGIPPAPRGMPQIEVTFDIDANGIVKVSAKDKATGKEQEITIKSSGGLSEVEIEKMVKEAELHAQKDQERKSLIDLKNSADTTIYSIEKSVSEYKDKVPAEVTKEIESAVSDLRAAMAEDDLEKIKQKLEAANKAVSKIGEHMQQGGGGSAGSSGSSSGGDQTPEAEYQDAKEAKM
;
A
#
# COMPACT_ATOMS: atom_id res chain seq x y z
N MET A 1 33.31 -13.31 18.97
CA MET A 1 33.11 -14.74 18.62
C MET A 1 34.08 -15.72 19.33
N ALA A 2 35.01 -15.27 20.17
CA ALA A 2 35.95 -16.16 20.82
C ALA A 2 35.53 -16.60 22.25
N PHE A 3 34.64 -15.88 22.91
CA PHE A 3 34.22 -16.20 24.28
C PHE A 3 33.13 -17.29 24.37
N GLY A 4 32.30 -17.46 23.35
CA GLY A 4 31.23 -18.49 23.32
C GLY A 4 31.77 -19.91 23.15
N ALA A 5 32.87 -20.06 22.41
CA ALA A 5 33.47 -21.37 22.14
C ALA A 5 34.21 -21.98 23.36
N LEU A 6 34.69 -21.14 24.29
CA LEU A 6 35.44 -21.60 25.48
C LEU A 6 34.53 -22.17 26.57
N VAL A 7 33.31 -21.67 26.67
CA VAL A 7 32.32 -22.14 27.68
C VAL A 7 31.73 -23.49 27.24
N ALA A 8 31.46 -23.66 25.93
CA ALA A 8 30.95 -24.92 25.41
C ALA A 8 31.95 -26.08 25.50
N SER A 9 33.27 -25.79 25.34
CA SER A 9 34.32 -26.81 25.48
C SER A 9 34.57 -27.26 26.89
N ARG A 10 34.31 -26.42 27.91
CA ARG A 10 34.45 -26.80 29.34
C ARG A 10 33.28 -27.66 29.83
N LEU A 11 32.06 -27.44 29.32
CA LEU A 11 30.89 -28.27 29.66
C LEU A 11 30.96 -29.66 29.04
N ALA A 12 31.54 -29.79 27.82
CA ALA A 12 31.72 -31.09 27.18
C ALA A 12 32.82 -31.94 27.86
N ARG A 13 33.81 -31.32 28.53
CA ARG A 13 34.84 -32.05 29.29
C ARG A 13 34.38 -32.50 30.68
N SER A 14 33.45 -31.79 31.32
CA SER A 14 32.88 -32.23 32.62
C SER A 14 31.87 -33.38 32.47
N GLY A 15 31.22 -33.51 31.30
CA GLY A 15 30.29 -34.60 31.00
C GLY A 15 30.96 -35.97 30.82
N ARG A 16 32.24 -35.99 30.36
CA ARG A 16 32.97 -37.24 30.16
C ARG A 16 33.54 -37.85 31.44
N THR A 17 33.80 -37.06 32.47
CA THR A 17 34.30 -37.54 33.77
C THR A 17 33.20 -38.12 34.66
N LEU A 18 31.94 -37.80 34.43
CA LEU A 18 30.79 -38.36 35.15
C LEU A 18 30.32 -39.71 34.62
N ALA A 19 30.62 -40.04 33.36
CA ALA A 19 30.22 -41.31 32.75
C ALA A 19 31.15 -42.49 33.09
N SER A 20 32.40 -42.24 33.53
CA SER A 20 33.38 -43.29 33.86
C SER A 20 33.36 -43.73 35.34
N ALA A 21 32.59 -43.06 36.20
CA ALA A 21 32.53 -43.35 37.65
C ALA A 21 31.35 -44.27 38.07
N VAL A 22 30.52 -44.74 37.13
CA VAL A 22 29.31 -45.51 37.47
C VAL A 22 29.45 -47.00 37.17
N ALA A 23 30.62 -47.50 36.73
CA ALA A 23 30.76 -48.86 36.22
C ALA A 23 31.57 -49.84 37.10
N GLN A 24 31.70 -49.68 38.40
CA GLN A 24 32.21 -50.78 39.26
C GLN A 24 31.78 -50.60 40.73
N GLY A 25 30.85 -51.47 41.21
CA GLY A 25 30.51 -51.71 42.62
C GLY A 25 29.25 -52.59 42.76
N PRO A 26 29.24 -53.55 43.74
CA PRO A 26 28.28 -54.65 43.75
C PRO A 26 26.88 -54.30 44.27
N MET A 27 25.91 -55.05 43.81
CA MET A 27 24.46 -55.02 44.12
C MET A 27 24.13 -54.78 45.59
N ALA A 28 23.34 -53.72 45.85
CA ALA A 28 22.44 -53.67 47.00
C ALA A 28 21.13 -53.03 46.58
N GLN A 29 20.05 -53.76 46.67
CA GLN A 29 18.68 -53.31 46.41
C GLN A 29 18.31 -52.17 47.37
N ARG A 30 18.20 -50.99 46.90
CA ARG A 30 17.43 -49.91 47.54
C ARG A 30 16.68 -49.12 46.47
N THR A 31 15.37 -49.10 46.64
CA THR A 31 14.42 -48.31 45.84
C THR A 31 14.78 -46.84 45.83
N ALA A 32 15.29 -46.36 44.71
CA ALA A 32 15.56 -44.94 44.50
C ALA A 32 14.34 -44.27 43.88
N PRO A 33 13.95 -43.05 44.32
CA PRO A 33 12.96 -42.26 43.64
C PRO A 33 13.52 -41.74 42.32
N PRO A 34 12.67 -41.49 41.31
CA PRO A 34 13.10 -41.37 39.91
C PRO A 34 13.91 -40.11 39.65
N LEU A 35 15.20 -40.29 39.43
CA LEU A 35 16.10 -39.22 38.94
C LEU A 35 15.63 -38.64 37.56
N LEU A 36 14.83 -39.38 36.83
CA LEU A 36 14.24 -38.97 35.54
C LEU A 36 13.25 -37.80 35.67
N SER A 37 12.59 -37.63 36.84
CA SER A 37 11.68 -36.48 37.03
C SER A 37 12.41 -35.14 37.23
N ARG A 38 13.64 -35.15 37.72
CA ARG A 38 14.47 -33.94 37.88
C ARG A 38 15.17 -33.54 36.56
N LEU A 39 15.58 -34.51 35.74
CA LEU A 39 16.10 -34.23 34.38
C LEU A 39 15.01 -33.72 33.44
N GLY A 40 13.78 -34.22 33.56
CA GLY A 40 12.64 -33.70 32.84
C GLY A 40 12.24 -32.27 33.22
N ALA A 41 12.41 -31.87 34.48
CA ALA A 41 12.18 -30.50 34.94
C ALA A 41 13.26 -29.53 34.44
N VAL A 42 14.55 -29.95 34.42
CA VAL A 42 15.63 -29.13 33.83
C VAL A 42 15.53 -29.07 32.32
N ALA A 43 15.13 -30.15 31.65
CA ALA A 43 14.87 -30.11 30.19
C ALA A 43 13.65 -29.24 29.81
N ARG A 44 12.64 -29.15 30.70
CA ARG A 44 11.51 -28.22 30.50
C ARG A 44 11.90 -26.75 30.69
N LEU A 45 12.88 -26.45 31.56
CA LEU A 45 13.42 -25.10 31.75
C LEU A 45 14.35 -24.67 30.60
N LEU A 46 14.92 -25.61 29.83
CA LEU A 46 15.75 -25.34 28.66
C LEU A 46 14.97 -25.39 27.34
N SER A 47 13.70 -25.83 27.38
CA SER A 47 12.77 -25.90 26.22
C SER A 47 11.78 -24.75 26.21
N THR A 48 12.10 -23.60 26.82
CA THR A 48 11.32 -22.39 26.53
C THR A 48 11.66 -21.95 25.13
N LYS A 49 10.66 -21.95 24.23
CA LYS A 49 10.75 -21.18 22.98
C LYS A 49 11.39 -19.83 23.33
N PRO A 50 12.39 -19.35 22.56
CA PRO A 50 12.91 -18.02 22.83
C PRO A 50 11.72 -17.08 22.93
N ALA A 51 11.65 -16.32 24.03
CA ALA A 51 10.59 -15.35 24.22
C ALA A 51 10.54 -14.49 22.96
N ALA A 52 9.37 -14.42 22.34
CA ALA A 52 9.19 -13.61 21.14
C ALA A 52 9.72 -12.20 21.44
N ALA A 53 10.53 -11.65 20.55
CA ALA A 53 11.07 -10.32 20.72
C ALA A 53 9.93 -9.32 20.93
N ASP A 54 10.09 -8.41 21.91
CA ASP A 54 9.05 -7.39 22.12
C ASP A 54 8.90 -6.51 20.89
N VAL A 55 7.66 -6.17 20.60
CA VAL A 55 7.30 -5.22 19.57
C VAL A 55 6.80 -3.96 20.27
N ILE A 56 7.46 -2.84 20.03
CA ILE A 56 7.03 -1.53 20.56
C ILE A 56 6.10 -0.84 19.57
N GLY A 57 5.14 -0.08 20.10
CA GLY A 57 4.30 0.82 19.32
C GLY A 57 4.84 2.24 19.40
N ILE A 58 5.05 2.88 18.28
CA ILE A 58 5.57 4.25 18.20
C ILE A 58 4.61 5.13 17.43
N ASP A 59 4.13 6.18 18.08
CA ASP A 59 3.56 7.34 17.42
C ASP A 59 4.70 8.29 17.05
N LEU A 60 5.02 8.37 15.75
CA LEU A 60 6.01 9.31 15.22
C LEU A 60 5.30 10.62 14.82
N GLY A 61 4.94 11.43 15.80
CA GLY A 61 4.16 12.65 15.59
C GLY A 61 4.96 13.82 14.99
N THR A 62 4.26 14.78 14.39
CA THR A 62 4.86 16.00 13.81
C THR A 62 5.51 16.89 14.87
N THR A 63 4.88 16.99 16.05
CA THR A 63 5.34 17.84 17.18
C THR A 63 5.94 17.02 18.29
N ASN A 64 5.26 15.97 18.73
CA ASN A 64 5.72 15.06 19.79
C ASN A 64 5.57 13.62 19.31
N SER A 65 6.48 12.76 19.79
CA SER A 65 6.42 11.31 19.59
C SER A 65 6.19 10.61 20.92
N CYS A 66 5.56 9.43 20.85
CA CYS A 66 5.22 8.63 22.03
C CYS A 66 5.57 7.17 21.77
N VAL A 67 6.01 6.44 22.81
CA VAL A 67 6.32 5.01 22.71
C VAL A 67 5.54 4.22 23.76
N SER A 68 5.03 3.08 23.34
CA SER A 68 4.24 2.17 24.17
C SER A 68 4.64 0.72 23.92
N VAL A 69 4.39 -0.14 24.91
CA VAL A 69 4.65 -1.58 24.85
C VAL A 69 3.47 -2.35 25.43
N MET A 70 3.30 -3.60 25.02
CA MET A 70 2.32 -4.50 25.66
C MET A 70 2.88 -5.12 26.93
N GLU A 71 2.25 -4.86 28.06
CA GLU A 71 2.46 -5.61 29.31
C GLU A 71 1.32 -6.62 29.48
N GLY A 72 1.56 -7.85 29.09
CA GLY A 72 0.51 -8.86 28.99
C GLY A 72 -0.52 -8.46 27.91
N LYS A 73 -1.75 -8.14 28.35
CA LYS A 73 -2.84 -7.72 27.45
C LYS A 73 -3.10 -6.20 27.44
N THR A 74 -2.36 -5.44 28.21
CA THR A 74 -2.60 -4.00 28.41
C THR A 74 -1.48 -3.20 27.76
N PRO A 75 -1.78 -2.22 26.90
CA PRO A 75 -0.77 -1.31 26.38
C PRO A 75 -0.33 -0.34 27.48
N ARG A 76 0.97 -0.08 27.57
CA ARG A 76 1.56 0.85 28.51
C ARG A 76 2.46 1.84 27.80
N VAL A 77 2.21 3.12 28.01
CA VAL A 77 3.09 4.20 27.55
C VAL A 77 4.31 4.30 28.46
N ILE A 78 5.48 4.43 27.85
CA ILE A 78 6.76 4.48 28.54
C ILE A 78 7.17 5.94 28.74
N GLU A 79 7.55 6.27 29.97
CA GLU A 79 8.12 7.58 30.30
C GLU A 79 9.58 7.66 29.84
N ASN A 80 9.95 8.80 29.25
CA ASN A 80 11.32 9.05 28.84
C ASN A 80 12.24 9.37 30.03
N ALA A 81 13.52 9.58 29.78
CA ALA A 81 14.52 9.87 30.82
C ALA A 81 14.22 11.17 31.60
N GLU A 82 13.42 12.04 31.04
CA GLU A 82 12.98 13.29 31.65
C GLU A 82 11.64 13.16 32.43
N GLY A 83 11.10 11.94 32.54
CA GLY A 83 9.83 11.64 33.21
C GLY A 83 8.58 12.04 32.45
N ALA A 84 8.70 12.38 31.15
CA ALA A 84 7.57 12.72 30.29
C ALA A 84 7.13 11.53 29.43
N ARG A 85 5.83 11.42 29.17
CA ARG A 85 5.25 10.34 28.33
C ARG A 85 5.34 10.62 26.84
N THR A 86 5.63 11.85 26.47
CA THR A 86 5.88 12.26 25.09
C THR A 86 7.25 12.91 24.99
N THR A 87 7.88 12.78 23.84
CA THR A 87 9.18 13.36 23.50
C THR A 87 9.02 14.29 22.31
N PRO A 88 9.48 15.56 22.38
CA PRO A 88 9.43 16.46 21.22
C PRO A 88 10.12 15.85 20.01
N SER A 89 9.47 15.89 18.84
CA SER A 89 10.01 15.43 17.55
C SER A 89 10.97 16.49 16.98
N ILE A 90 11.98 16.85 17.77
CA ILE A 90 12.97 17.91 17.50
C ILE A 90 14.37 17.31 17.56
N VAL A 91 15.16 17.65 16.53
CA VAL A 91 16.57 17.21 16.41
C VAL A 91 17.43 18.44 16.18
N ALA A 92 18.54 18.53 16.87
CA ALA A 92 19.43 19.68 16.74
C ALA A 92 20.91 19.28 16.83
N LYS A 93 21.78 20.12 16.27
CA LYS A 93 23.21 20.11 16.56
C LYS A 93 23.58 21.32 17.42
N ASN A 94 24.30 21.06 18.52
CA ASN A 94 24.84 22.15 19.34
C ASN A 94 26.10 22.78 18.71
N GLN A 95 26.67 23.76 19.38
CA GLN A 95 27.90 24.45 18.91
C GLN A 95 29.13 23.52 18.85
N ASN A 96 29.14 22.44 19.66
CA ASN A 96 30.22 21.45 19.68
C ASN A 96 30.05 20.38 18.59
N GLY A 97 28.92 20.40 17.85
CA GLY A 97 28.58 19.40 16.83
C GLY A 97 27.84 18.17 17.40
N ASP A 98 27.53 18.14 18.72
CA ASP A 98 26.79 17.03 19.30
C ASP A 98 25.32 17.01 18.84
N LEU A 99 24.80 15.82 18.58
CA LEU A 99 23.42 15.60 18.20
C LEU A 99 22.52 15.59 19.45
N LEU A 100 21.53 16.46 19.47
CA LEU A 100 20.52 16.56 20.53
C LEU A 100 19.16 16.15 19.97
N ILE A 101 18.36 15.42 20.79
CA ILE A 101 17.04 14.94 20.40
C ILE A 101 16.05 15.19 21.55
N GLY A 102 14.82 15.55 21.20
CA GLY A 102 13.74 15.75 22.15
C GLY A 102 13.85 17.07 22.92
N ILE A 103 13.66 17.03 24.23
CA ILE A 103 13.63 18.23 25.08
C ILE A 103 14.98 18.98 25.08
N THR A 104 16.09 18.28 24.98
CA THR A 104 17.43 18.88 24.93
C THR A 104 17.61 19.70 23.66
N ALA A 105 17.14 19.20 22.52
CA ALA A 105 17.11 19.93 21.26
C ALA A 105 16.13 21.11 21.32
N SER A 106 14.97 20.93 21.94
CA SER A 106 13.96 21.99 22.10
C SER A 106 14.46 23.19 22.89
N ARG A 107 15.28 22.95 23.96
CA ARG A 107 15.82 24.02 24.81
C ARG A 107 16.70 25.02 24.07
N GLN A 108 17.39 24.60 22.99
CA GLN A 108 18.21 25.50 22.18
C GLN A 108 17.49 26.10 20.97
N ALA A 109 16.20 25.76 20.75
CA ALA A 109 15.47 26.16 19.54
C ALA A 109 15.40 27.67 19.31
N VAL A 110 15.47 28.49 20.38
CA VAL A 110 15.46 29.96 20.28
C VAL A 110 16.85 30.49 19.97
N THR A 111 17.89 29.95 20.61
CA THR A 111 19.26 30.44 20.49
C THR A 111 20.02 29.85 19.31
N ASN A 112 19.59 28.71 18.79
CA ASN A 112 20.22 28.01 17.67
C ASN A 112 19.15 27.47 16.70
N ALA A 113 18.24 28.35 16.30
CA ALA A 113 17.08 27.99 15.48
C ALA A 113 17.45 27.37 14.12
N GLN A 114 18.54 27.83 13.50
CA GLN A 114 18.99 27.35 12.18
C GLN A 114 19.50 25.90 12.21
N ASN A 115 19.98 25.43 13.37
CA ASN A 115 20.47 24.06 13.56
C ASN A 115 19.52 23.21 14.42
N THR A 116 18.24 23.62 14.51
CA THR A 116 17.20 22.93 15.25
C THR A 116 16.05 22.61 14.33
N ILE A 117 15.96 21.34 13.93
CA ILE A 117 14.96 20.84 12.98
C ILE A 117 13.70 20.40 13.73
N ARG A 118 12.57 20.95 13.35
CA ARG A 118 11.23 20.60 13.85
C ARG A 118 10.25 20.42 12.68
N GLY A 119 9.23 19.62 12.84
CA GLY A 119 8.21 19.41 11.84
C GLY A 119 8.70 18.70 10.56
N SER A 120 9.81 17.95 10.62
CA SER A 120 10.39 17.23 9.48
C SER A 120 9.44 16.21 8.86
N LYS A 121 8.44 15.72 9.63
CA LYS A 121 7.38 14.84 9.12
C LYS A 121 6.58 15.46 7.97
N ARG A 122 6.48 16.79 7.91
CA ARG A 122 5.83 17.52 6.80
C ARG A 122 6.61 17.47 5.49
N LEU A 123 7.91 17.17 5.54
CA LEU A 123 8.80 17.06 4.39
C LEU A 123 9.04 15.62 3.95
N ILE A 124 8.66 14.63 4.79
CA ILE A 124 8.93 13.22 4.52
C ILE A 124 8.23 12.77 3.23
N GLY A 125 8.98 12.12 2.32
CA GLY A 125 8.48 11.65 1.04
C GLY A 125 8.07 12.76 0.06
N ARG A 126 8.49 14.02 0.26
CA ARG A 126 8.19 15.15 -0.62
C ARG A 126 9.40 15.60 -1.42
N THR A 127 9.13 16.12 -2.62
CA THR A 127 10.15 16.77 -3.45
C THR A 127 10.39 18.23 -2.99
N PHE A 128 11.55 18.77 -3.37
CA PHE A 128 11.89 20.16 -3.09
C PHE A 128 10.91 21.15 -3.75
N ASP A 129 10.48 20.85 -4.98
CA ASP A 129 9.60 21.72 -5.77
C ASP A 129 8.10 21.57 -5.42
N ASP A 130 7.75 20.65 -4.50
CA ASP A 130 6.38 20.47 -4.00
C ASP A 130 5.84 21.77 -3.39
N PRO A 131 4.60 22.20 -3.73
CA PRO A 131 4.00 23.43 -3.21
C PRO A 131 3.97 23.50 -1.68
N GLN A 132 3.77 22.37 -1.00
CA GLN A 132 3.79 22.31 0.46
C GLN A 132 5.21 22.52 1.00
N THR A 133 6.23 21.95 0.35
CA THR A 133 7.65 22.21 0.69
C THR A 133 7.99 23.68 0.55
N GLN A 134 7.56 24.32 -0.55
CA GLN A 134 7.79 25.75 -0.79
C GLN A 134 7.08 26.63 0.25
N LYS A 135 5.95 26.19 0.79
CA LYS A 135 5.26 26.85 1.89
C LYS A 135 6.01 26.69 3.21
N GLU A 136 6.48 25.47 3.54
CA GLU A 136 7.26 25.19 4.75
C GLU A 136 8.57 26.00 4.78
N MET A 137 9.27 26.17 3.64
CA MET A 137 10.48 26.98 3.55
C MET A 137 10.32 28.43 4.05
N LYS A 138 9.09 28.97 3.97
CA LYS A 138 8.78 30.33 4.43
C LYS A 138 8.46 30.39 5.94
N MET A 139 8.20 29.24 6.57
CA MET A 139 7.73 29.17 7.96
C MET A 139 8.78 28.66 8.94
N VAL A 140 9.84 28.00 8.44
CA VAL A 140 10.86 27.40 9.30
C VAL A 140 12.16 28.22 9.30
N PRO A 141 12.90 28.28 10.41
CA PRO A 141 14.15 29.04 10.51
C PRO A 141 15.37 28.31 9.93
N TYR A 142 15.28 26.99 9.74
CA TYR A 142 16.36 26.18 9.17
C TYR A 142 16.24 26.10 7.65
N LYS A 143 17.33 25.75 6.99
CA LYS A 143 17.37 25.61 5.54
C LYS A 143 16.75 24.28 5.07
N ILE A 144 15.86 24.37 4.08
CA ILE A 144 15.42 23.24 3.26
C ILE A 144 16.17 23.33 1.94
N VAL A 145 16.79 22.23 1.51
CA VAL A 145 17.66 22.15 0.34
C VAL A 145 17.19 21.07 -0.63
N LYS A 146 17.50 21.25 -1.91
CA LYS A 146 17.19 20.24 -2.94
C LYS A 146 18.29 19.19 -2.95
N ALA A 147 17.91 17.95 -2.67
CA ALA A 147 18.79 16.79 -2.76
C ALA A 147 19.11 16.42 -4.23
N PRO A 148 20.17 15.64 -4.50
CA PRO A 148 20.51 15.20 -5.87
C PRO A 148 19.40 14.43 -6.58
N ASN A 149 18.54 13.73 -5.84
CA ASN A 149 17.36 13.00 -6.35
C ASN A 149 16.10 13.86 -6.48
N GLY A 150 16.20 15.18 -6.17
CA GLY A 150 15.08 16.11 -6.21
C GLY A 150 14.25 16.22 -4.93
N ASP A 151 14.51 15.42 -3.91
CA ASP A 151 13.78 15.45 -2.64
C ASP A 151 14.09 16.69 -1.80
N ALA A 152 13.18 17.02 -0.88
CA ALA A 152 13.37 18.05 0.11
C ALA A 152 14.22 17.53 1.27
N TRP A 153 15.46 18.01 1.41
CA TRP A 153 16.34 17.72 2.54
C TRP A 153 16.48 18.95 3.44
N VAL A 154 17.01 18.76 4.65
CA VAL A 154 17.26 19.84 5.61
C VAL A 154 18.76 19.98 5.89
N GLU A 155 19.22 21.20 6.12
CA GLU A 155 20.61 21.47 6.52
C GLU A 155 20.68 21.72 8.03
N MET A 156 21.60 21.03 8.72
CA MET A 156 21.83 21.16 10.16
C MET A 156 23.32 20.99 10.46
N GLY A 157 23.95 21.99 11.07
CA GLY A 157 25.39 21.99 11.38
C GLY A 157 26.28 21.83 10.15
N GLY A 158 25.91 22.44 9.02
CA GLY A 158 26.64 22.38 7.76
C GLY A 158 26.53 21.04 7.01
N GLN A 159 25.70 20.11 7.48
CA GLN A 159 25.44 18.81 6.84
C GLN A 159 23.99 18.71 6.39
N GLN A 160 23.75 17.99 5.32
CA GLN A 160 22.43 17.77 4.77
C GLN A 160 21.87 16.42 5.24
N TYR A 161 20.59 16.41 5.62
CA TYR A 161 19.88 15.24 6.13
C TYR A 161 18.54 15.09 5.41
N SER A 162 18.20 13.86 5.03
CA SER A 162 16.86 13.56 4.58
C SER A 162 15.86 13.62 5.75
N PRO A 163 14.58 13.92 5.50
CA PRO A 163 13.53 13.82 6.54
C PRO A 163 13.47 12.44 7.20
N SER A 164 13.75 11.37 6.46
CA SER A 164 13.84 10.01 7.00
C SER A 164 14.98 9.86 8.01
N GLN A 165 16.14 10.48 7.79
CA GLN A 165 17.25 10.50 8.77
C GLN A 165 16.87 11.27 10.03
N ILE A 166 16.19 12.42 9.88
CA ILE A 166 15.70 13.19 11.05
C ILE A 166 14.66 12.35 11.82
N GLY A 167 13.73 11.70 11.13
CA GLY A 167 12.77 10.76 11.73
C GLY A 167 13.48 9.59 12.44
N ALA A 168 14.56 9.06 11.86
CA ALA A 168 15.35 7.99 12.45
C ALA A 168 16.01 8.39 13.76
N PHE A 169 16.50 9.61 13.90
CA PHE A 169 17.03 10.10 15.18
C PHE A 169 15.95 10.12 16.27
N VAL A 170 14.73 10.55 15.94
CA VAL A 170 13.61 10.51 16.89
C VAL A 170 13.24 9.06 17.23
N LEU A 171 13.17 8.16 16.24
CA LEU A 171 12.87 6.73 16.44
C LEU A 171 13.97 6.04 17.28
N THR A 172 15.24 6.42 17.11
CA THR A 172 16.34 5.94 17.95
C THR A 172 16.10 6.33 19.40
N LYS A 173 15.69 7.58 19.67
CA LYS A 173 15.36 8.03 21.04
C LYS A 173 14.16 7.26 21.61
N MET A 174 13.14 6.94 20.82
CA MET A 174 11.99 6.11 21.25
C MET A 174 12.44 4.68 21.58
N LYS A 175 13.32 4.10 20.76
CA LYS A 175 13.92 2.80 20.99
C LYS A 175 14.73 2.77 22.28
N GLU A 176 15.63 3.73 22.48
CA GLU A 176 16.43 3.86 23.72
C GLU A 176 15.55 3.98 24.97
N THR A 177 14.47 4.77 24.89
CA THR A 177 13.48 4.90 25.95
C THR A 177 12.84 3.54 26.27
N ALA A 178 12.45 2.78 25.27
CA ALA A 178 11.87 1.45 25.45
C ALA A 178 12.90 0.44 26.00
N GLU A 179 14.13 0.46 25.50
CA GLU A 179 15.21 -0.42 25.97
C GLU A 179 15.58 -0.15 27.43
N ALA A 180 15.65 1.13 27.84
CA ALA A 180 15.90 1.51 29.23
C ALA A 180 14.79 1.01 30.16
N TYR A 181 13.53 1.09 29.73
CA TYR A 181 12.39 0.60 30.50
C TYR A 181 12.35 -0.92 30.59
N LEU A 182 12.56 -1.61 29.48
CA LEU A 182 12.45 -3.07 29.37
C LEU A 182 13.70 -3.80 29.89
N GLY A 183 14.84 -3.10 30.06
CA GLY A 183 16.13 -3.69 30.46
C GLY A 183 16.72 -4.64 29.42
N LYS A 184 16.30 -4.55 28.14
CA LYS A 184 16.75 -5.41 27.03
C LYS A 184 16.69 -4.68 25.71
N THR A 185 17.40 -5.19 24.71
CA THR A 185 17.41 -4.63 23.36
C THR A 185 16.06 -4.84 22.66
N VAL A 186 15.61 -3.82 21.92
CA VAL A 186 14.40 -3.81 21.13
C VAL A 186 14.77 -3.73 19.66
N SER A 187 14.26 -4.64 18.85
CA SER A 187 14.52 -4.71 17.41
C SER A 187 13.29 -4.56 16.53
N LYS A 188 12.08 -4.60 17.11
CA LYS A 188 10.82 -4.62 16.35
C LYS A 188 9.88 -3.51 16.76
N ALA A 189 9.25 -2.86 15.78
CA ALA A 189 8.30 -1.78 16.05
C ALA A 189 7.10 -1.80 15.06
N VAL A 190 5.97 -1.30 15.54
CA VAL A 190 4.88 -0.77 14.73
C VAL A 190 4.96 0.75 14.79
N ILE A 191 4.95 1.42 13.65
CA ILE A 191 5.09 2.89 13.55
C ILE A 191 3.83 3.44 12.89
N THR A 192 3.34 4.58 13.38
CA THR A 192 2.11 5.19 12.86
C THR A 192 2.40 6.29 11.84
N VAL A 193 1.44 6.49 10.94
CA VAL A 193 1.42 7.56 9.94
C VAL A 193 0.00 8.11 9.80
N PRO A 194 -0.18 9.36 9.37
CA PRO A 194 -1.49 9.86 9.00
C PRO A 194 -2.16 8.98 7.93
N ALA A 195 -3.49 8.88 7.95
CA ALA A 195 -4.23 8.04 7.00
C ALA A 195 -3.99 8.46 5.54
N TYR A 196 -3.83 9.76 5.28
CA TYR A 196 -3.57 10.34 3.96
C TYR A 196 -2.12 10.20 3.47
N PHE A 197 -1.20 9.64 4.29
CA PHE A 197 0.15 9.40 3.81
C PHE A 197 0.13 8.45 2.62
N ASN A 198 0.79 8.88 1.56
CA ASN A 198 0.98 8.10 0.35
C ASN A 198 2.13 7.08 0.50
N ASP A 199 2.29 6.24 -0.53
CA ASP A 199 3.27 5.16 -0.52
C ASP A 199 4.71 5.65 -0.29
N ALA A 200 5.10 6.82 -0.86
CA ALA A 200 6.43 7.38 -0.63
C ALA A 200 6.65 7.79 0.80
N GLN A 201 5.66 8.43 1.41
CA GLN A 201 5.72 8.86 2.80
C GLN A 201 5.72 7.67 3.75
N ARG A 202 4.92 6.62 3.45
CA ARG A 202 4.92 5.34 4.18
C ARG A 202 6.25 4.62 4.04
N GLN A 203 6.80 4.52 2.83
CA GLN A 203 8.11 3.92 2.60
C GLN A 203 9.23 4.71 3.29
N ALA A 204 9.23 6.03 3.19
CA ALA A 204 10.20 6.90 3.84
C ALA A 204 10.15 6.79 5.38
N THR A 205 8.95 6.60 5.95
CA THR A 205 8.77 6.33 7.39
C THR A 205 9.30 4.94 7.76
N LYS A 206 9.06 3.93 6.92
CA LYS A 206 9.61 2.57 7.10
C LYS A 206 11.14 2.56 7.03
N ASP A 207 11.71 3.34 6.11
CA ASP A 207 13.15 3.51 5.97
C ASP A 207 13.76 4.24 7.18
N ALA A 208 13.06 5.25 7.74
CA ALA A 208 13.47 5.88 8.99
C ALA A 208 13.56 4.84 10.14
N GLY A 209 12.61 3.92 10.25
CA GLY A 209 12.66 2.81 11.21
C GLY A 209 13.88 1.91 10.99
N ARG A 210 14.18 1.56 9.74
CA ARG A 210 15.36 0.76 9.39
C ARG A 210 16.67 1.46 9.73
N ILE A 211 16.78 2.76 9.47
CA ILE A 211 17.95 3.58 9.82
C ILE A 211 18.13 3.61 11.35
N ALA A 212 17.03 3.63 12.13
CA ALA A 212 17.05 3.55 13.59
C ALA A 212 17.39 2.12 14.12
N GLY A 213 17.62 1.15 13.24
CA GLY A 213 17.90 -0.24 13.61
C GLY A 213 16.67 -1.00 14.11
N LEU A 214 15.48 -0.63 13.60
CA LEU A 214 14.21 -1.30 13.90
C LEU A 214 13.72 -2.10 12.67
N GLU A 215 13.31 -3.33 12.90
CA GLU A 215 12.46 -4.07 11.96
C GLU A 215 11.04 -3.52 12.09
N VAL A 216 10.58 -2.78 11.07
CA VAL A 216 9.24 -2.23 11.04
C VAL A 216 8.28 -3.33 10.64
N MET A 217 7.59 -3.88 11.63
CA MET A 217 6.64 -4.98 11.46
C MET A 217 5.40 -4.54 10.67
N ARG A 218 4.94 -3.31 10.93
CA ARG A 218 3.82 -2.68 10.24
C ARG A 218 3.89 -1.16 10.34
N ILE A 219 3.47 -0.50 9.26
CA ILE A 219 3.02 0.90 9.27
C ILE A 219 1.50 0.87 9.43
N ILE A 220 0.95 1.60 10.39
CA ILE A 220 -0.49 1.67 10.68
C ILE A 220 -0.95 3.13 10.66
N ASN A 221 -2.20 3.36 10.23
CA ASN A 221 -2.77 4.70 10.25
C ASN A 221 -3.05 5.18 11.68
N GLU A 222 -2.77 6.45 11.97
CA GLU A 222 -3.01 7.08 13.28
C GLU A 222 -4.45 6.93 13.77
N PRO A 223 -5.50 7.21 12.95
CA PRO A 223 -6.89 7.03 13.39
C PRO A 223 -7.23 5.55 13.67
N THR A 224 -6.67 4.62 12.90
CA THR A 224 -6.81 3.19 13.13
C THR A 224 -6.20 2.77 14.47
N ALA A 225 -5.00 3.25 14.76
CA ALA A 225 -4.34 3.00 16.05
C ALA A 225 -5.14 3.62 17.21
N ALA A 226 -5.65 4.84 17.05
CA ALA A 226 -6.50 5.48 18.06
C ALA A 226 -7.73 4.63 18.36
N ALA A 227 -8.46 4.16 17.35
CA ALA A 227 -9.63 3.30 17.52
C ALA A 227 -9.30 2.01 18.30
N LEU A 228 -8.15 1.38 18.01
CA LEU A 228 -7.66 0.22 18.78
C LEU A 228 -7.49 0.53 20.26
N SER A 229 -6.90 1.68 20.60
CA SER A 229 -6.64 2.07 22.00
C SER A 229 -7.91 2.34 22.79
N TYR A 230 -8.97 2.81 22.14
CA TYR A 230 -10.29 3.00 22.74
C TYR A 230 -11.12 1.71 22.82
N GLY A 231 -10.58 0.57 22.32
CA GLY A 231 -11.27 -0.73 22.34
C GLY A 231 -12.45 -0.80 21.37
N MET A 232 -12.44 0.01 20.31
CA MET A 232 -13.53 0.08 19.34
C MET A 232 -13.61 -1.16 18.44
N ASN A 233 -12.60 -1.97 18.43
CA ASN A 233 -12.52 -3.26 17.72
C ASN A 233 -13.64 -4.26 18.06
N ASN A 234 -14.31 -4.09 19.19
CA ASN A 234 -15.40 -4.96 19.63
C ASN A 234 -16.78 -4.29 19.45
N LYS A 235 -16.84 -3.17 18.73
CA LYS A 235 -18.06 -2.42 18.47
C LYS A 235 -18.29 -2.36 16.96
N GLU A 236 -19.55 -2.45 16.56
CA GLU A 236 -19.98 -2.19 15.19
C GLU A 236 -20.45 -0.73 15.09
N GLY A 237 -20.19 -0.06 13.97
CA GLY A 237 -20.66 1.31 13.77
C GLY A 237 -19.66 2.22 13.05
N LEU A 238 -20.05 3.49 12.89
CA LEU A 238 -19.23 4.57 12.37
C LEU A 238 -18.53 5.31 13.51
N ILE A 239 -17.23 5.44 13.43
CA ILE A 239 -16.40 6.12 14.42
C ILE A 239 -15.75 7.33 13.77
N ALA A 240 -15.97 8.52 14.34
CA ALA A 240 -15.23 9.72 13.98
C ALA A 240 -13.99 9.84 14.87
N VAL A 241 -12.81 9.92 14.26
CA VAL A 241 -11.56 10.24 14.95
C VAL A 241 -11.21 11.69 14.62
N PHE A 242 -11.21 12.54 15.64
CA PHE A 242 -10.88 13.95 15.56
C PHE A 242 -9.49 14.16 16.16
N ASP A 243 -8.49 14.29 15.31
CA ASP A 243 -7.10 14.46 15.71
C ASP A 243 -6.66 15.91 15.51
N LEU A 244 -6.39 16.60 16.62
CA LEU A 244 -5.88 17.96 16.62
C LEU A 244 -4.59 18.02 17.46
N GLY A 245 -3.47 17.92 16.76
CA GLY A 245 -2.13 18.03 17.33
C GLY A 245 -1.61 19.47 17.38
N GLY A 246 -0.32 19.63 17.68
CA GLY A 246 0.34 20.94 17.70
C GLY A 246 0.71 21.48 16.31
N GLY A 247 0.51 20.71 15.25
CA GLY A 247 0.93 21.07 13.90
C GLY A 247 0.04 20.59 12.77
N THR A 248 -0.87 19.67 13.03
CA THR A 248 -1.82 19.07 12.07
C THR A 248 -3.21 19.00 12.66
N PHE A 249 -4.19 18.96 11.78
CA PHE A 249 -5.59 18.69 12.09
C PHE A 249 -6.12 17.68 11.08
N ASP A 250 -6.64 16.57 11.57
CA ASP A 250 -7.14 15.47 10.77
C ASP A 250 -8.48 14.98 11.32
N VAL A 251 -9.42 14.66 10.43
CA VAL A 251 -10.68 13.99 10.77
C VAL A 251 -10.81 12.74 9.92
N SER A 252 -11.06 11.61 10.55
CA SER A 252 -11.23 10.33 9.86
C SER A 252 -12.52 9.67 10.30
N ILE A 253 -13.26 9.13 9.35
CA ILE A 253 -14.42 8.29 9.62
C ILE A 253 -14.03 6.85 9.37
N LEU A 254 -14.21 6.02 10.39
CA LEU A 254 -13.90 4.59 10.34
C LEU A 254 -15.22 3.82 10.43
N GLU A 255 -15.40 2.87 9.52
CA GLU A 255 -16.50 1.91 9.57
C GLU A 255 -15.97 0.59 10.16
N ILE A 256 -16.65 0.10 11.20
CA ILE A 256 -16.34 -1.19 11.80
C ILE A 256 -17.51 -2.13 11.52
N SER A 257 -17.21 -3.23 10.79
CA SER A 257 -18.15 -4.23 10.31
C SER A 257 -18.96 -3.85 9.05
N ASN A 258 -19.63 -4.84 8.44
CA ASN A 258 -20.32 -4.73 7.15
C ASN A 258 -21.79 -4.26 7.26
N GLY A 259 -22.09 -3.35 8.18
CA GLY A 259 -23.43 -2.76 8.33
C GLY A 259 -23.65 -1.55 7.42
N VAL A 260 -24.91 -1.17 7.21
CA VAL A 260 -25.28 0.14 6.67
C VAL A 260 -25.51 1.06 7.87
N PHE A 261 -24.65 2.05 8.04
CA PHE A 261 -24.72 3.01 9.14
C PHE A 261 -25.00 4.41 8.57
N GLU A 262 -25.94 5.10 9.16
CA GLU A 262 -26.35 6.46 8.73
C GLU A 262 -25.80 7.55 9.63
N GLU A 263 -25.42 7.22 10.88
CA GLU A 263 -24.97 8.17 11.88
C GLU A 263 -23.64 7.74 12.51
N ILE A 264 -22.87 8.74 12.98
CA ILE A 264 -21.65 8.50 13.76
C ILE A 264 -22.02 7.92 15.13
N ASP A 265 -21.50 6.76 15.48
CA ASP A 265 -21.77 6.08 16.76
C ASP A 265 -20.86 6.57 17.89
N GLU A 266 -19.60 6.80 17.60
CA GLU A 266 -18.60 7.24 18.57
C GLU A 266 -17.71 8.36 18.00
N VAL A 267 -17.26 9.26 18.88
CA VAL A 267 -16.33 10.33 18.52
C VAL A 267 -15.09 10.23 19.43
N LEU A 268 -13.93 10.02 18.83
CA LEU A 268 -12.66 9.87 19.54
C LEU A 268 -11.82 11.14 19.40
N LEU A 269 -11.20 11.57 20.49
CA LEU A 269 -10.28 12.71 20.51
C LEU A 269 -8.84 12.25 20.55
N VAL A 270 -8.04 12.79 19.65
CA VAL A 270 -6.60 12.53 19.51
C VAL A 270 -5.86 13.87 19.40
N GLY A 271 -4.63 13.89 19.89
CA GLY A 271 -3.79 15.08 19.89
C GLY A 271 -4.04 16.03 21.07
N GLY A 272 -2.95 16.64 21.57
CA GLY A 272 -2.97 17.44 22.80
C GLY A 272 -3.88 18.68 22.76
N MET A 273 -4.11 19.26 21.58
CA MET A 273 -4.99 20.43 21.42
C MET A 273 -6.46 20.10 21.61
N THR A 274 -6.87 18.83 21.52
CA THR A 274 -8.25 18.40 21.84
C THR A 274 -8.58 18.52 23.33
N ARG A 275 -7.60 18.80 24.18
CA ARG A 275 -7.80 19.10 25.61
C ARG A 275 -8.46 20.47 25.83
N VAL A 276 -8.42 21.37 24.84
CA VAL A 276 -9.03 22.69 24.92
C VAL A 276 -10.55 22.53 25.03
N PRO A 277 -11.21 23.04 26.10
CA PRO A 277 -12.64 22.84 26.32
C PRO A 277 -13.50 23.31 25.14
N LYS A 278 -13.13 24.42 24.50
CA LYS A 278 -13.87 24.93 23.35
C LYS A 278 -13.79 24.01 22.13
N VAL A 279 -12.68 23.30 21.94
CA VAL A 279 -12.56 22.27 20.89
C VAL A 279 -13.52 21.13 21.16
N GLN A 280 -13.57 20.64 22.41
CA GLN A 280 -14.50 19.55 22.79
C GLN A 280 -15.97 19.96 22.63
N GLU A 281 -16.31 21.20 22.98
CA GLU A 281 -17.65 21.75 22.78
C GLU A 281 -18.05 21.78 21.29
N VAL A 282 -17.14 22.31 20.44
CA VAL A 282 -17.38 22.41 19.00
C VAL A 282 -17.49 21.02 18.37
N VAL A 283 -16.62 20.07 18.74
CA VAL A 283 -16.69 18.67 18.28
C VAL A 283 -18.03 18.05 18.66
N SER A 284 -18.48 18.24 19.91
CA SER A 284 -19.79 17.75 20.35
C SER A 284 -20.95 18.35 19.55
N GLN A 285 -20.85 19.61 19.16
CA GLN A 285 -21.87 20.29 18.33
C GLN A 285 -21.86 19.76 16.88
N ILE A 286 -20.67 19.57 16.30
CA ILE A 286 -20.53 19.08 14.90
C ILE A 286 -21.10 17.67 14.75
N PHE A 287 -20.73 16.76 15.66
CA PHE A 287 -21.14 15.37 15.58
C PHE A 287 -22.42 15.04 16.34
N ASN A 288 -23.04 16.06 16.98
CA ASN A 288 -24.21 15.91 17.84
C ASN A 288 -24.07 14.81 18.92
N LYS A 289 -22.82 14.52 19.31
CA LYS A 289 -22.45 13.51 20.32
C LYS A 289 -21.28 13.99 21.19
N PRO A 290 -21.28 13.69 22.49
CA PRO A 290 -20.13 13.97 23.33
C PRO A 290 -18.95 13.06 22.94
N PRO A 291 -17.71 13.57 22.89
CA PRO A 291 -16.55 12.74 22.64
C PRO A 291 -16.35 11.68 23.72
N SER A 292 -15.90 10.49 23.30
CA SER A 292 -15.54 9.41 24.21
C SER A 292 -14.37 9.80 25.10
N LYS A 293 -14.47 9.49 26.38
CA LYS A 293 -13.44 9.75 27.40
C LYS A 293 -12.92 8.42 27.93
N GLY A 294 -11.66 8.31 28.19
CA GLY A 294 -11.07 7.09 28.78
C GLY A 294 -9.65 6.80 28.34
N VAL A 295 -9.22 7.39 27.22
CA VAL A 295 -7.83 7.32 26.75
C VAL A 295 -7.24 8.73 26.70
N ASN A 296 -5.97 8.85 27.06
CA ASN A 296 -5.23 10.10 26.95
C ASN A 296 -5.02 10.43 25.44
N PRO A 297 -5.50 11.57 24.94
CA PRO A 297 -5.40 11.91 23.51
C PRO A 297 -3.96 12.03 22.99
N ASP A 298 -2.96 12.28 23.86
CA ASP A 298 -1.54 12.30 23.48
C ASP A 298 -0.91 10.91 23.41
N GLU A 299 -1.59 9.88 23.91
CA GLU A 299 -1.07 8.53 24.10
C GLU A 299 -1.83 7.50 23.24
N ALA A 300 -3.04 7.83 22.81
CA ALA A 300 -3.98 6.93 22.14
C ALA A 300 -3.35 6.20 20.94
N VAL A 301 -2.65 6.95 20.11
CA VAL A 301 -2.03 6.42 18.86
C VAL A 301 -0.90 5.44 19.19
N ALA A 302 0.00 5.78 20.11
CA ALA A 302 1.10 4.91 20.52
C ALA A 302 0.58 3.62 21.21
N MET A 303 -0.45 3.73 22.05
CA MET A 303 -1.10 2.58 22.67
C MET A 303 -1.70 1.64 21.64
N GLY A 304 -2.41 2.18 20.65
CA GLY A 304 -2.97 1.39 19.54
C GLY A 304 -1.89 0.72 18.68
N ALA A 305 -0.79 1.40 18.42
CA ALA A 305 0.36 0.82 17.73
C ALA A 305 0.97 -0.35 18.52
N ALA A 306 1.05 -0.25 19.87
CA ALA A 306 1.50 -1.34 20.72
C ALA A 306 0.52 -2.53 20.71
N ILE A 307 -0.80 -2.27 20.74
CA ILE A 307 -1.83 -3.31 20.60
C ILE A 307 -1.65 -4.05 19.27
N GLN A 308 -1.45 -3.31 18.17
CA GLN A 308 -1.17 -3.91 16.86
C GLN A 308 0.10 -4.78 16.89
N GLY A 309 1.15 -4.33 17.59
CA GLY A 309 2.36 -5.12 17.84
C GLY A 309 2.06 -6.41 18.60
N GLY A 310 1.18 -6.36 19.60
CA GLY A 310 0.71 -7.53 20.35
C GLY A 310 -0.10 -8.52 19.50
N ILE A 311 -0.91 -8.00 18.58
CA ILE A 311 -1.65 -8.83 17.61
C ILE A 311 -0.67 -9.56 16.68
N LEU A 312 0.31 -8.86 16.10
CA LEU A 312 1.33 -9.43 15.22
C LEU A 312 2.20 -10.48 15.92
N ARG A 313 2.39 -10.35 17.23
CA ARG A 313 3.11 -11.33 18.09
C ARG A 313 2.22 -12.52 18.47
N GLY A 314 0.90 -12.39 18.37
CA GLY A 314 -0.08 -13.41 18.76
C GLY A 314 -0.46 -13.39 20.26
N ASP A 315 -0.13 -12.32 20.98
CA ASP A 315 -0.49 -12.15 22.40
C ASP A 315 -1.95 -11.71 22.56
N VAL A 316 -2.45 -10.97 21.60
CA VAL A 316 -3.84 -10.51 21.52
C VAL A 316 -4.50 -11.29 20.38
N LYS A 317 -5.53 -12.06 20.70
CA LYS A 317 -6.32 -12.78 19.70
C LYS A 317 -7.42 -11.87 19.19
N GLU A 318 -7.54 -11.87 17.86
CA GLU A 318 -8.62 -11.30 17.07
C GLU A 318 -8.79 -9.78 17.15
N LEU A 319 -8.23 -9.15 16.13
CA LEU A 319 -8.61 -7.82 15.67
C LEU A 319 -8.12 -7.65 14.24
N LEU A 320 -9.03 -7.72 13.29
CA LEU A 320 -8.76 -7.40 11.91
C LEU A 320 -9.23 -5.96 11.64
N LEU A 321 -8.41 -4.97 11.95
CA LEU A 321 -8.58 -3.64 11.39
C LEU A 321 -7.83 -3.61 10.05
N LEU A 322 -8.57 -3.35 9.00
CA LEU A 322 -8.04 -3.33 7.64
C LEU A 322 -8.03 -1.88 7.17
N ASP A 323 -6.88 -1.40 6.77
CA ASP A 323 -6.76 -0.15 6.05
C ASP A 323 -7.31 -0.29 4.62
N VAL A 324 -7.65 0.82 4.00
CA VAL A 324 -8.18 0.85 2.63
C VAL A 324 -7.36 1.77 1.74
N THR A 325 -7.41 1.52 0.43
CA THR A 325 -6.79 2.42 -0.55
C THR A 325 -7.59 3.74 -0.64
N PRO A 326 -6.94 4.91 -0.57
CA PRO A 326 -7.64 6.20 -0.61
C PRO A 326 -8.18 6.54 -2.01
N LEU A 327 -7.56 6.03 -3.07
CA LEU A 327 -7.91 6.23 -4.47
C LEU A 327 -7.72 4.94 -5.26
N SER A 328 -8.41 4.87 -6.41
CA SER A 328 -8.26 3.77 -7.37
C SER A 328 -6.86 3.75 -7.98
N LEU A 329 -6.36 2.53 -8.23
CA LEU A 329 -5.08 2.26 -8.87
C LEU A 329 -5.28 1.46 -10.16
N GLY A 330 -4.54 1.79 -11.19
CA GLY A 330 -4.64 1.13 -12.49
C GLY A 330 -3.53 1.53 -13.44
N ILE A 331 -3.72 1.21 -14.71
CA ILE A 331 -2.76 1.49 -15.78
C ILE A 331 -3.41 2.26 -16.93
N GLU A 332 -2.58 2.92 -17.75
CA GLU A 332 -2.99 3.44 -19.04
C GLU A 332 -3.13 2.28 -20.04
N THR A 333 -4.25 2.26 -20.75
CA THR A 333 -4.52 1.31 -21.84
C THR A 333 -4.77 2.04 -23.16
N LEU A 334 -5.03 1.28 -24.23
CA LEU A 334 -5.20 1.79 -25.59
C LEU A 334 -6.21 2.94 -25.65
N GLY A 335 -5.81 4.04 -26.30
CA GLY A 335 -6.64 5.26 -26.39
C GLY A 335 -6.48 6.22 -25.20
N GLY A 336 -5.52 5.99 -24.31
CA GLY A 336 -5.29 6.84 -23.13
C GLY A 336 -6.35 6.67 -22.05
N ILE A 337 -6.97 5.49 -21.97
CA ILE A 337 -7.99 5.14 -20.97
C ILE A 337 -7.30 4.70 -19.68
N PHE A 338 -7.84 5.11 -18.54
CA PHE A 338 -7.45 4.60 -17.23
C PHE A 338 -8.22 3.32 -16.89
N THR A 339 -7.56 2.18 -16.97
CA THR A 339 -8.12 0.89 -16.56
C THR A 339 -7.80 0.61 -15.11
N ARG A 340 -8.83 0.61 -14.25
CA ARG A 340 -8.71 0.37 -12.82
C ARG A 340 -8.55 -1.12 -12.54
N LEU A 341 -7.53 -1.49 -11.76
CA LEU A 341 -7.35 -2.85 -11.24
C LEU A 341 -7.75 -2.93 -9.77
N ILE A 342 -7.51 -1.86 -9.00
CA ILE A 342 -7.90 -1.75 -7.59
C ILE A 342 -8.75 -0.49 -7.45
N ASN A 343 -9.98 -0.63 -6.96
CA ASN A 343 -10.87 0.48 -6.71
C ASN A 343 -10.53 1.19 -5.39
N ARG A 344 -10.87 2.47 -5.27
CA ARG A 344 -10.81 3.19 -3.98
C ARG A 344 -11.58 2.43 -2.90
N ASN A 345 -11.18 2.61 -1.66
CA ASN A 345 -11.76 1.93 -0.50
C ASN A 345 -11.60 0.39 -0.53
N THR A 346 -10.71 -0.15 -1.37
CA THR A 346 -10.35 -1.58 -1.30
C THR A 346 -9.49 -1.83 -0.08
N THR A 347 -9.88 -2.81 0.72
CA THR A 347 -9.15 -3.25 1.91
C THR A 347 -7.76 -3.76 1.57
N ILE A 348 -6.76 -3.40 2.38
CA ILE A 348 -5.37 -3.86 2.23
C ILE A 348 -4.95 -4.75 3.42
N PRO A 349 -4.06 -5.76 3.22
CA PRO A 349 -3.34 -6.05 1.98
C PRO A 349 -4.25 -6.65 0.89
N THR A 350 -3.94 -6.34 -0.38
CA THR A 350 -4.70 -6.85 -1.51
C THR A 350 -3.80 -7.11 -2.72
N LYS A 351 -4.18 -8.10 -3.53
CA LYS A 351 -3.50 -8.43 -4.78
C LYS A 351 -4.52 -8.63 -5.88
N LYS A 352 -4.37 -7.92 -6.99
CA LYS A 352 -5.24 -8.03 -8.17
C LYS A 352 -4.39 -8.15 -9.43
N SER A 353 -4.79 -9.04 -10.32
CA SER A 353 -4.13 -9.27 -11.59
C SER A 353 -5.13 -9.22 -12.73
N GLN A 354 -4.71 -8.68 -13.86
CA GLN A 354 -5.49 -8.66 -15.09
C GLN A 354 -4.58 -8.92 -16.29
N VAL A 355 -5.08 -9.64 -17.29
CA VAL A 355 -4.35 -9.95 -18.51
C VAL A 355 -4.67 -8.90 -19.57
N PHE A 356 -3.61 -8.35 -20.15
CA PHE A 356 -3.63 -7.40 -21.25
C PHE A 356 -2.92 -7.99 -22.47
N SER A 357 -2.96 -7.30 -23.60
CA SER A 357 -2.27 -7.71 -24.81
C SER A 357 -1.58 -6.53 -25.50
N THR A 358 -0.87 -6.82 -26.59
CA THR A 358 -0.22 -5.80 -27.41
C THR A 358 -1.20 -5.06 -28.29
N ALA A 359 -0.94 -3.76 -28.51
CA ALA A 359 -1.78 -2.87 -29.35
C ALA A 359 -1.38 -2.89 -30.84
N ALA A 360 -0.16 -3.34 -31.17
CA ALA A 360 0.38 -3.40 -32.51
C ALA A 360 0.95 -4.77 -32.86
N ASP A 361 0.99 -5.11 -34.16
CA ASP A 361 1.62 -6.32 -34.66
C ASP A 361 3.14 -6.29 -34.42
N ASN A 362 3.68 -7.46 -34.08
CA ASN A 362 5.12 -7.64 -33.83
C ASN A 362 5.71 -6.73 -32.74
N GLN A 363 4.86 -6.27 -31.81
CA GLN A 363 5.30 -5.45 -30.67
C GLN A 363 6.12 -6.30 -29.69
N THR A 364 7.40 -5.94 -29.48
CA THR A 364 8.35 -6.70 -28.66
C THR A 364 8.53 -6.13 -27.25
N GLN A 365 7.90 -4.99 -26.96
CA GLN A 365 7.95 -4.31 -25.65
C GLN A 365 6.62 -3.64 -25.32
N VAL A 366 6.30 -3.55 -24.03
CA VAL A 366 5.10 -2.86 -23.51
C VAL A 366 5.51 -1.91 -22.39
N GLY A 367 5.15 -0.63 -22.53
CA GLY A 367 5.28 0.35 -21.45
C GLY A 367 4.06 0.27 -20.52
N VAL A 368 4.29 0.14 -19.22
CA VAL A 368 3.25 0.12 -18.19
C VAL A 368 3.34 1.41 -17.39
N LYS A 369 2.35 2.30 -17.57
CA LYS A 369 2.20 3.51 -16.76
C LYS A 369 1.24 3.24 -15.62
N VAL A 370 1.71 3.35 -14.40
CA VAL A 370 0.95 3.14 -13.17
C VAL A 370 0.33 4.47 -12.73
N LEU A 371 -0.98 4.49 -12.57
CA LEU A 371 -1.78 5.69 -12.32
C LEU A 371 -2.62 5.54 -11.07
N GLN A 372 -2.92 6.68 -10.44
CA GLN A 372 -3.80 6.79 -9.28
C GLN A 372 -4.81 7.91 -9.48
N GLY A 373 -6.09 7.65 -9.21
CA GLY A 373 -7.17 8.63 -9.30
C GLY A 373 -8.52 8.03 -9.67
N GLU A 374 -9.48 8.90 -9.96
CA GLU A 374 -10.88 8.51 -10.22
C GLU A 374 -11.38 8.92 -11.61
N ARG A 375 -10.55 9.58 -12.44
CA ARG A 375 -10.93 10.00 -13.78
C ARG A 375 -10.83 8.83 -14.77
N GLU A 376 -11.65 8.84 -15.83
CA GLU A 376 -11.64 7.78 -16.84
C GLU A 376 -10.47 7.89 -17.83
N MET A 377 -9.91 9.10 -18.00
CA MET A 377 -8.76 9.31 -18.88
C MET A 377 -7.45 9.24 -18.09
N ALA A 378 -6.45 8.54 -18.62
CA ALA A 378 -5.13 8.38 -18.00
C ALA A 378 -4.45 9.72 -17.71
N ALA A 379 -4.52 10.67 -18.65
CA ALA A 379 -3.90 11.99 -18.54
C ALA A 379 -4.47 12.86 -17.40
N ASP A 380 -5.69 12.56 -16.93
CA ASP A 380 -6.38 13.29 -15.87
C ASP A 380 -6.16 12.66 -14.49
N ASN A 381 -5.34 11.62 -14.40
CA ASN A 381 -4.96 10.92 -13.17
C ASN A 381 -3.47 11.14 -12.86
N LYS A 382 -3.07 10.85 -11.63
CA LYS A 382 -1.68 11.01 -11.19
C LYS A 382 -0.83 9.84 -11.66
N LEU A 383 0.27 10.12 -12.37
CA LEU A 383 1.29 9.13 -12.68
C LEU A 383 2.12 8.83 -11.42
N LEU A 384 2.14 7.56 -11.01
CA LEU A 384 2.94 7.05 -9.89
C LEU A 384 4.30 6.52 -10.33
N GLY A 385 4.38 5.97 -11.54
CA GLY A 385 5.61 5.43 -12.11
C GLY A 385 5.37 4.78 -13.46
N GLU A 386 6.47 4.50 -14.16
CA GLU A 386 6.44 3.84 -15.47
C GLU A 386 7.59 2.84 -15.56
N PHE A 387 7.35 1.71 -16.19
CA PHE A 387 8.36 0.72 -16.50
C PHE A 387 8.05 0.01 -17.81
N GLN A 388 9.04 -0.67 -18.40
CA GLN A 388 8.90 -1.36 -19.67
C GLN A 388 9.15 -2.86 -19.49
N LEU A 389 8.24 -3.67 -20.02
CA LEU A 389 8.43 -5.11 -20.20
C LEU A 389 8.96 -5.35 -21.61
N GLU A 390 10.19 -5.85 -21.71
CA GLU A 390 10.88 -6.10 -22.96
C GLU A 390 11.00 -7.59 -23.29
N GLY A 391 11.22 -7.89 -24.59
CA GLY A 391 11.51 -9.24 -25.08
C GLY A 391 10.29 -10.13 -25.18
N ILE A 392 9.16 -9.54 -25.50
CA ILE A 392 7.93 -10.22 -25.92
C ILE A 392 8.19 -10.77 -27.33
N PRO A 393 7.89 -12.04 -27.62
CA PRO A 393 8.04 -12.60 -28.96
C PRO A 393 7.14 -11.86 -29.96
N PRO A 394 7.64 -11.55 -31.18
CA PRO A 394 6.80 -10.96 -32.22
C PRO A 394 5.59 -11.84 -32.51
N ALA A 395 4.40 -11.25 -32.47
CA ALA A 395 3.13 -11.91 -32.74
C ALA A 395 2.11 -10.88 -33.22
N PRO A 396 1.01 -11.31 -33.86
CA PRO A 396 -0.11 -10.41 -34.16
C PRO A 396 -0.64 -9.73 -32.89
N ARG A 397 -1.10 -8.48 -33.02
CA ARG A 397 -1.73 -7.75 -31.90
C ARG A 397 -2.87 -8.56 -31.29
N GLY A 398 -3.05 -8.45 -29.99
CA GLY A 398 -4.05 -9.19 -29.26
C GLY A 398 -3.68 -10.63 -28.87
N MET A 399 -2.61 -11.21 -29.45
CA MET A 399 -2.16 -12.59 -29.15
C MET A 399 -1.28 -12.71 -27.90
N PRO A 400 -0.28 -11.84 -27.66
CA PRO A 400 0.53 -11.90 -26.44
C PRO A 400 -0.33 -11.71 -25.18
N GLN A 401 -0.05 -12.47 -24.14
CA GLN A 401 -0.75 -12.38 -22.85
C GLN A 401 0.16 -11.81 -21.79
N ILE A 402 -0.10 -10.58 -21.41
CA ILE A 402 0.70 -9.84 -20.42
C ILE A 402 -0.13 -9.67 -19.17
N GLU A 403 0.24 -10.38 -18.12
CA GLU A 403 -0.41 -10.30 -16.82
C GLU A 403 0.17 -9.14 -16.01
N VAL A 404 -0.64 -8.13 -15.74
CA VAL A 404 -0.29 -7.01 -14.86
C VAL A 404 -0.87 -7.27 -13.49
N THR A 405 -0.02 -7.23 -12.48
CA THR A 405 -0.38 -7.49 -11.08
C THR A 405 -0.08 -6.27 -10.22
N PHE A 406 -1.08 -5.83 -9.48
CA PHE A 406 -0.95 -4.87 -8.39
C PHE A 406 -0.95 -5.63 -7.07
N ASP A 407 0.08 -5.43 -6.27
CA ASP A 407 0.26 -6.05 -4.96
C ASP A 407 0.47 -4.94 -3.92
N ILE A 408 -0.50 -4.75 -3.03
CA ILE A 408 -0.44 -3.76 -1.95
C ILE A 408 -0.24 -4.50 -0.65
N ASP A 409 0.87 -4.22 0.02
CA ASP A 409 1.17 -4.86 1.31
C ASP A 409 0.32 -4.26 2.46
N ALA A 410 0.42 -4.88 3.63
CA ALA A 410 -0.29 -4.41 4.83
C ALA A 410 0.16 -3.01 5.32
N ASN A 411 1.22 -2.44 4.75
CA ASN A 411 1.69 -1.09 5.04
C ASN A 411 1.18 -0.08 4.03
N GLY A 412 0.41 -0.51 3.02
CA GLY A 412 -0.06 0.32 1.91
C GLY A 412 1.00 0.58 0.83
N ILE A 413 2.07 -0.20 0.78
CA ILE A 413 3.12 -0.05 -0.24
C ILE A 413 2.71 -0.81 -1.49
N VAL A 414 2.64 -0.09 -2.61
CA VAL A 414 2.20 -0.62 -3.91
C VAL A 414 3.40 -1.14 -4.70
N LYS A 415 3.31 -2.39 -5.12
CA LYS A 415 4.21 -3.04 -6.06
C LYS A 415 3.41 -3.42 -7.31
N VAL A 416 3.93 -3.08 -8.49
CA VAL A 416 3.30 -3.44 -9.76
C VAL A 416 4.27 -4.26 -10.58
N SER A 417 3.81 -5.41 -11.07
CA SER A 417 4.57 -6.24 -12.00
C SER A 417 3.80 -6.49 -13.29
N ALA A 418 4.55 -6.69 -14.37
CA ALA A 418 4.04 -7.12 -15.65
C ALA A 418 4.81 -8.36 -16.10
N LYS A 419 4.10 -9.43 -16.48
CA LYS A 419 4.66 -10.72 -16.86
C LYS A 419 4.09 -11.19 -18.18
N ASP A 420 4.97 -11.49 -19.13
CA ASP A 420 4.60 -12.21 -20.35
C ASP A 420 4.39 -13.70 -20.02
N LYS A 421 3.16 -14.20 -20.21
CA LYS A 421 2.82 -15.60 -19.91
C LYS A 421 3.50 -16.62 -20.82
N ALA A 422 3.88 -16.23 -22.01
CA ALA A 422 4.52 -17.13 -22.97
C ALA A 422 6.00 -17.38 -22.65
N THR A 423 6.75 -16.33 -22.31
CA THR A 423 8.19 -16.40 -22.03
C THR A 423 8.52 -16.51 -20.54
N GLY A 424 7.57 -16.14 -19.68
CA GLY A 424 7.78 -16.01 -18.24
C GLY A 424 8.61 -14.79 -17.84
N LYS A 425 9.01 -13.92 -18.79
CA LYS A 425 9.71 -12.67 -18.49
C LYS A 425 8.80 -11.76 -17.66
N GLU A 426 9.38 -11.17 -16.65
CA GLU A 426 8.68 -10.29 -15.70
C GLU A 426 9.52 -9.05 -15.41
N GLN A 427 8.87 -7.92 -15.33
CA GLN A 427 9.41 -6.65 -14.84
C GLN A 427 8.50 -6.11 -13.77
N GLU A 428 9.09 -5.43 -12.78
CA GLU A 428 8.36 -4.89 -11.65
C GLU A 428 8.86 -3.51 -11.24
N ILE A 429 7.96 -2.74 -10.67
CA ILE A 429 8.28 -1.48 -10.01
C ILE A 429 7.65 -1.49 -8.61
N THR A 430 8.43 -1.10 -7.62
CA THR A 430 7.88 -0.67 -6.33
C THR A 430 7.69 0.83 -6.42
N ILE A 431 6.46 1.30 -6.21
CA ILE A 431 6.16 2.73 -6.28
C ILE A 431 6.94 3.45 -5.20
N LYS A 432 7.96 4.16 -5.63
CA LYS A 432 8.73 5.10 -4.81
C LYS A 432 8.27 6.48 -5.23
N SER A 433 7.10 6.92 -4.79
CA SER A 433 6.58 8.18 -5.31
C SER A 433 7.39 9.35 -4.79
N SER A 434 7.93 10.12 -5.69
CA SER A 434 8.35 11.49 -5.46
C SER A 434 7.08 12.36 -5.48
N GLY A 435 6.65 12.88 -4.34
CA GLY A 435 5.52 13.80 -4.23
C GLY A 435 4.15 13.10 -4.26
N GLY A 436 3.68 12.63 -3.12
CA GLY A 436 2.35 12.08 -2.98
C GLY A 436 1.25 13.14 -2.99
N LEU A 437 0.00 12.68 -3.07
CA LEU A 437 -1.19 13.54 -2.99
C LEU A 437 -1.46 13.93 -1.54
N SER A 438 -1.75 15.20 -1.30
CA SER A 438 -2.32 15.66 -0.04
C SER A 438 -3.80 15.28 0.03
N GLU A 439 -4.38 15.28 1.23
CA GLU A 439 -5.81 15.02 1.42
C GLU A 439 -6.68 15.98 0.60
N VAL A 440 -6.30 17.27 0.56
CA VAL A 440 -6.97 18.29 -0.26
C VAL A 440 -6.90 17.94 -1.75
N GLU A 441 -5.79 17.39 -2.22
CA GLU A 441 -5.64 16.93 -3.61
C GLU A 441 -6.47 15.68 -3.86
N ILE A 442 -6.54 14.73 -2.91
CA ILE A 442 -7.39 13.54 -2.99
C ILE A 442 -8.86 13.96 -3.07
N GLU A 443 -9.33 14.81 -2.16
CA GLU A 443 -10.71 15.33 -2.19
C GLU A 443 -11.00 16.09 -3.50
N LYS A 444 -10.06 16.90 -3.95
CA LYS A 444 -10.17 17.62 -5.21
C LYS A 444 -10.30 16.65 -6.38
N MET A 445 -9.47 15.62 -6.45
CA MET A 445 -9.53 14.60 -7.50
C MET A 445 -10.85 13.84 -7.49
N VAL A 446 -11.38 13.52 -6.32
CA VAL A 446 -12.69 12.86 -6.19
C VAL A 446 -13.81 13.79 -6.68
N LYS A 447 -13.84 15.05 -6.22
CA LYS A 447 -14.83 16.05 -6.64
C LYS A 447 -14.74 16.38 -8.14
N GLU A 448 -13.52 16.51 -8.67
CA GLU A 448 -13.31 16.71 -10.11
C GLU A 448 -13.78 15.51 -10.93
N ALA A 449 -13.56 14.28 -10.42
CA ALA A 449 -14.07 13.08 -11.07
C ALA A 449 -15.60 13.06 -11.10
N GLU A 450 -16.27 13.40 -9.99
CA GLU A 450 -17.72 13.50 -9.91
C GLU A 450 -18.27 14.59 -10.87
N LEU A 451 -17.64 15.77 -10.89
CA LEU A 451 -18.05 16.90 -11.74
C LEU A 451 -17.91 16.56 -13.24
N HIS A 452 -16.90 15.79 -13.61
CA HIS A 452 -16.61 15.45 -15.00
C HIS A 452 -17.10 14.06 -15.42
N ALA A 453 -17.73 13.30 -14.51
CA ALA A 453 -18.11 11.90 -14.71
C ALA A 453 -18.86 11.65 -16.03
N GLN A 454 -19.88 12.45 -16.33
CA GLN A 454 -20.66 12.29 -17.56
C GLN A 454 -19.82 12.55 -18.82
N LYS A 455 -19.04 13.64 -18.85
CA LYS A 455 -18.19 14.00 -19.99
C LYS A 455 -17.06 12.97 -20.19
N ASP A 456 -16.47 12.49 -19.12
CA ASP A 456 -15.43 11.46 -19.17
C ASP A 456 -16.00 10.14 -19.68
N GLN A 457 -17.22 9.77 -19.26
CA GLN A 457 -17.91 8.58 -19.73
C GLN A 457 -18.26 8.66 -21.22
N GLU A 458 -18.72 9.81 -21.70
CA GLU A 458 -18.97 10.05 -23.13
C GLU A 458 -17.67 9.92 -23.94
N ARG A 459 -16.59 10.53 -23.47
CA ARG A 459 -15.27 10.46 -24.10
C ARG A 459 -14.71 9.03 -24.12
N LYS A 460 -14.82 8.31 -23.02
CA LYS A 460 -14.42 6.90 -22.93
C LYS A 460 -15.22 6.05 -23.90
N SER A 461 -16.56 6.20 -23.92
CA SER A 461 -17.43 5.45 -24.82
C SER A 461 -17.07 5.67 -26.30
N LEU A 462 -16.70 6.89 -26.67
CA LEU A 462 -16.23 7.19 -28.03
C LEU A 462 -14.90 6.49 -28.34
N ILE A 463 -13.94 6.51 -27.40
CA ILE A 463 -12.64 5.86 -27.57
C ILE A 463 -12.81 4.34 -27.64
N ASP A 464 -13.60 3.73 -26.74
CA ASP A 464 -13.88 2.29 -26.75
C ASP A 464 -14.51 1.85 -28.06
N LEU A 465 -15.45 2.63 -28.58
CA LEU A 465 -16.08 2.37 -29.88
C LEU A 465 -15.07 2.48 -31.04
N LYS A 466 -14.18 3.47 -31.01
CA LYS A 466 -13.11 3.61 -32.03
C LYS A 466 -12.12 2.44 -31.96
N ASN A 467 -11.72 2.01 -30.76
CA ASN A 467 -10.85 0.85 -30.56
C ASN A 467 -11.51 -0.44 -31.09
N SER A 468 -12.81 -0.61 -30.85
CA SER A 468 -13.61 -1.72 -31.39
C SER A 468 -13.69 -1.67 -32.92
N ALA A 469 -13.96 -0.49 -33.49
CA ALA A 469 -14.01 -0.28 -34.95
C ALA A 469 -12.65 -0.59 -35.59
N ASP A 470 -11.53 -0.14 -34.99
CA ASP A 470 -10.19 -0.42 -35.48
C ASP A 470 -9.86 -1.92 -35.45
N THR A 471 -10.27 -2.60 -34.38
CA THR A 471 -10.10 -4.06 -34.26
C THR A 471 -10.91 -4.80 -35.34
N THR A 472 -12.14 -4.34 -35.61
CA THR A 472 -13.00 -4.89 -36.64
C THR A 472 -12.39 -4.66 -38.03
N ILE A 473 -11.94 -3.44 -38.33
CA ILE A 473 -11.26 -3.12 -39.61
C ILE A 473 -10.07 -4.05 -39.84
N TYR A 474 -9.21 -4.22 -38.81
CA TYR A 474 -8.06 -5.11 -38.90
C TYR A 474 -8.46 -6.56 -39.20
N SER A 475 -9.50 -7.07 -38.53
CA SER A 475 -10.01 -8.43 -38.76
C SER A 475 -10.57 -8.60 -40.16
N ILE A 476 -11.28 -7.57 -40.65
CA ILE A 476 -11.83 -7.53 -42.00
C ILE A 476 -10.72 -7.55 -43.06
N GLU A 477 -9.74 -6.67 -42.95
CA GLU A 477 -8.61 -6.58 -43.90
C GLU A 477 -7.81 -7.86 -43.93
N LYS A 478 -7.59 -8.49 -42.76
CA LYS A 478 -6.94 -9.81 -42.70
C LYS A 478 -7.76 -10.88 -43.40
N SER A 479 -9.06 -10.94 -43.16
CA SER A 479 -9.97 -11.90 -43.83
C SER A 479 -10.02 -11.67 -45.33
N VAL A 480 -10.14 -10.43 -45.79
CA VAL A 480 -10.10 -10.11 -47.22
C VAL A 480 -8.78 -10.53 -47.85
N SER A 481 -7.66 -10.30 -47.21
CA SER A 481 -6.34 -10.74 -47.69
C SER A 481 -6.19 -12.26 -47.75
N GLU A 482 -6.71 -12.97 -46.75
CA GLU A 482 -6.63 -14.44 -46.66
C GLU A 482 -7.52 -15.14 -47.69
N TYR A 483 -8.68 -14.56 -48.01
CA TYR A 483 -9.66 -15.15 -48.94
C TYR A 483 -9.76 -14.45 -50.29
N LYS A 484 -8.79 -13.59 -50.66
CA LYS A 484 -8.77 -12.75 -51.84
C LYS A 484 -9.06 -13.51 -53.13
N ASP A 485 -8.57 -14.73 -53.26
CA ASP A 485 -8.74 -15.56 -54.48
C ASP A 485 -10.05 -16.35 -54.50
N LYS A 486 -10.80 -16.34 -53.40
CA LYS A 486 -12.05 -17.12 -53.22
C LYS A 486 -13.31 -16.26 -53.18
N VAL A 487 -13.16 -14.94 -53.10
CA VAL A 487 -14.25 -13.99 -52.96
C VAL A 487 -14.42 -13.19 -54.26
N PRO A 488 -15.67 -13.00 -54.78
CA PRO A 488 -15.91 -12.18 -55.96
C PRO A 488 -15.41 -10.75 -55.80
N ALA A 489 -14.85 -10.18 -56.87
CA ALA A 489 -14.29 -8.81 -56.82
C ALA A 489 -15.31 -7.73 -56.45
N GLU A 490 -16.62 -7.95 -56.71
CA GLU A 490 -17.69 -7.04 -56.29
C GLU A 490 -17.87 -7.02 -54.77
N VAL A 491 -17.84 -8.19 -54.12
CA VAL A 491 -17.94 -8.32 -52.65
C VAL A 491 -16.73 -7.71 -51.97
N THR A 492 -15.54 -7.91 -52.53
CA THR A 492 -14.31 -7.28 -52.01
C THR A 492 -14.41 -5.75 -52.07
N LYS A 493 -14.89 -5.17 -53.19
CA LYS A 493 -15.08 -3.74 -53.30
C LYS A 493 -16.12 -3.18 -52.34
N GLU A 494 -17.21 -3.91 -52.11
CA GLU A 494 -18.24 -3.50 -51.15
C GLU A 494 -17.68 -3.46 -49.72
N ILE A 495 -16.87 -4.46 -49.35
CA ILE A 495 -16.19 -4.51 -48.05
C ILE A 495 -15.17 -3.37 -47.90
N GLU A 496 -14.32 -3.15 -48.92
CA GLU A 496 -13.35 -2.05 -48.93
C GLU A 496 -14.05 -0.68 -48.82
N SER A 497 -15.19 -0.48 -49.50
CA SER A 497 -15.99 0.72 -49.35
C SER A 497 -16.54 0.89 -47.94
N ALA A 498 -17.06 -0.18 -47.31
CA ALA A 498 -17.59 -0.15 -45.95
C ALA A 498 -16.49 0.15 -44.91
N VAL A 499 -15.30 -0.40 -45.10
CA VAL A 499 -14.12 -0.11 -44.26
C VAL A 499 -13.69 1.35 -44.42
N SER A 500 -13.66 1.87 -45.67
CA SER A 500 -13.33 3.27 -45.93
C SER A 500 -14.33 4.23 -45.29
N ASP A 501 -15.61 3.93 -45.38
CA ASP A 501 -16.68 4.71 -44.75
C ASP A 501 -16.57 4.69 -43.24
N LEU A 502 -16.24 3.53 -42.63
CA LEU A 502 -16.03 3.41 -41.18
C LEU A 502 -14.84 4.24 -40.74
N ARG A 503 -13.72 4.22 -41.47
CA ARG A 503 -12.55 5.07 -41.19
C ARG A 503 -12.90 6.56 -41.27
N ALA A 504 -13.68 6.97 -42.25
CA ALA A 504 -14.15 8.35 -42.35
C ALA A 504 -15.02 8.75 -41.15
N ALA A 505 -15.97 7.89 -40.75
CA ALA A 505 -16.80 8.14 -39.56
C ALA A 505 -15.98 8.24 -38.28
N MET A 506 -14.94 7.42 -38.12
CA MET A 506 -14.01 7.50 -36.95
C MET A 506 -13.25 8.83 -36.89
N ALA A 507 -13.00 9.49 -38.01
CA ALA A 507 -12.35 10.80 -38.07
C ALA A 507 -13.28 11.96 -37.68
N GLU A 508 -14.61 11.78 -37.80
CA GLU A 508 -15.60 12.81 -37.45
C GLU A 508 -15.98 12.85 -35.96
N ASP A 509 -15.54 11.88 -35.15
CA ASP A 509 -15.82 11.77 -33.69
C ASP A 509 -17.34 11.65 -33.35
N ASP A 510 -18.17 11.19 -34.33
CA ASP A 510 -19.61 11.03 -34.16
C ASP A 510 -19.93 9.58 -33.77
N LEU A 511 -20.31 9.37 -32.52
CA LEU A 511 -20.56 8.06 -31.90
C LEU A 511 -21.65 7.27 -32.67
N GLU A 512 -22.74 7.92 -33.07
CA GLU A 512 -23.85 7.25 -33.78
C GLU A 512 -23.47 6.87 -35.20
N LYS A 513 -22.73 7.73 -35.90
CA LYS A 513 -22.21 7.40 -37.24
C LYS A 513 -21.22 6.24 -37.20
N ILE A 514 -20.33 6.21 -36.21
CA ILE A 514 -19.37 5.11 -36.06
C ILE A 514 -20.11 3.80 -35.83
N LYS A 515 -21.13 3.77 -34.95
CA LYS A 515 -21.95 2.57 -34.71
C LYS A 515 -22.63 2.06 -36.00
N GLN A 516 -23.29 2.95 -36.72
CA GLN A 516 -23.98 2.60 -37.98
C GLN A 516 -23.02 2.05 -39.04
N LYS A 517 -21.82 2.67 -39.17
CA LYS A 517 -20.83 2.22 -40.15
C LYS A 517 -20.13 0.93 -39.71
N LEU A 518 -19.96 0.71 -38.40
CA LEU A 518 -19.44 -0.54 -37.85
C LEU A 518 -20.39 -1.71 -38.12
N GLU A 519 -21.69 -1.52 -37.92
CA GLU A 519 -22.70 -2.53 -38.28
C GLU A 519 -22.72 -2.82 -39.77
N ALA A 520 -22.62 -1.78 -40.62
CA ALA A 520 -22.55 -1.94 -42.07
C ALA A 520 -21.29 -2.74 -42.49
N ALA A 521 -20.13 -2.46 -41.89
CA ALA A 521 -18.90 -3.18 -42.16
C ALA A 521 -18.99 -4.66 -41.73
N ASN A 522 -19.55 -4.95 -40.57
CA ASN A 522 -19.79 -6.31 -40.11
C ASN A 522 -20.75 -7.07 -41.02
N LYS A 523 -21.82 -6.42 -41.51
CA LYS A 523 -22.76 -7.02 -42.47
C LYS A 523 -22.11 -7.29 -43.82
N ALA A 524 -21.25 -6.40 -44.30
CA ALA A 524 -20.52 -6.60 -45.54
C ALA A 524 -19.57 -7.82 -45.47
N VAL A 525 -18.90 -8.01 -44.36
CA VAL A 525 -18.00 -9.17 -44.13
C VAL A 525 -18.76 -10.49 -44.02
N SER A 526 -19.95 -10.51 -43.44
CA SER A 526 -20.77 -11.72 -43.35
C SER A 526 -21.02 -12.35 -44.72
N LYS A 527 -21.04 -11.54 -45.81
CA LYS A 527 -21.17 -12.03 -47.17
C LYS A 527 -20.02 -12.92 -47.64
N ILE A 528 -18.82 -12.79 -47.05
CA ILE A 528 -17.71 -13.71 -47.33
C ILE A 528 -18.11 -15.13 -46.93
N GLY A 529 -18.67 -15.29 -45.72
CA GLY A 529 -19.14 -16.59 -45.22
C GLY A 529 -20.27 -17.20 -46.06
N GLU A 530 -21.24 -16.36 -46.53
CA GLU A 530 -22.33 -16.80 -47.37
C GLU A 530 -21.83 -17.30 -48.76
N HIS A 531 -20.87 -16.61 -49.36
CA HIS A 531 -20.29 -17.04 -50.64
C HIS A 531 -19.41 -18.29 -50.49
N MET A 532 -18.74 -18.47 -49.38
CA MET A 532 -17.96 -19.69 -49.09
C MET A 532 -18.86 -20.93 -48.92
N GLN A 533 -20.04 -20.76 -48.31
CA GLN A 533 -21.01 -21.84 -48.19
C GLN A 533 -21.69 -22.20 -49.53
N GLN A 534 -21.88 -21.24 -50.43
CA GLN A 534 -22.47 -21.47 -51.75
C GLN A 534 -21.47 -22.04 -52.79
N GLY A 535 -20.17 -21.76 -52.64
CA GLY A 535 -19.11 -22.30 -53.49
C GLY A 535 -18.65 -23.73 -53.15
N GLY A 536 -19.09 -24.32 -52.05
CA GLY A 536 -18.73 -25.66 -51.55
C GLY A 536 -19.76 -26.77 -51.91
N GLY A 537 -20.63 -26.56 -52.90
CA GLY A 537 -21.62 -27.57 -53.31
C GLY A 537 -21.05 -28.74 -54.10
N GLY A 538 -20.60 -29.81 -53.42
CA GLY A 538 -20.21 -31.06 -54.04
C GLY A 538 -19.63 -32.08 -53.10
N SER A 539 -20.40 -32.71 -52.23
CA SER A 539 -20.44 -34.12 -51.87
C SER A 539 -21.14 -34.34 -50.53
N ALA A 540 -22.18 -35.14 -50.60
CA ALA A 540 -23.02 -35.52 -49.48
C ALA A 540 -22.31 -36.36 -48.42
N GLY A 541 -22.63 -36.11 -47.18
CA GLY A 541 -22.26 -36.93 -46.01
C GLY A 541 -22.97 -36.46 -44.75
N SER A 542 -24.12 -37.09 -44.50
CA SER A 542 -24.98 -36.98 -43.33
C SER A 542 -24.22 -37.02 -42.01
N SER A 543 -24.50 -36.14 -41.09
CA SER A 543 -25.15 -36.42 -39.76
C SER A 543 -24.72 -35.36 -38.71
N GLY A 544 -25.68 -34.96 -37.89
CA GLY A 544 -25.45 -34.49 -36.54
C GLY A 544 -25.72 -33.01 -36.27
N SER A 545 -26.97 -32.68 -36.02
CA SER A 545 -27.47 -31.53 -35.27
C SER A 545 -26.72 -31.28 -33.98
N SER A 546 -26.22 -30.07 -33.77
CA SER A 546 -26.28 -29.44 -32.46
C SER A 546 -26.17 -27.91 -32.62
N SER A 547 -27.22 -27.24 -32.20
CA SER A 547 -27.32 -25.83 -31.97
C SER A 547 -26.29 -25.37 -30.95
N GLY A 548 -25.46 -24.43 -31.25
CA GLY A 548 -24.58 -23.77 -30.29
C GLY A 548 -24.66 -22.26 -30.51
N GLY A 549 -25.37 -21.61 -29.59
CA GLY A 549 -25.59 -20.17 -29.62
C GLY A 549 -24.29 -19.41 -29.38
N ASP A 550 -24.28 -18.29 -29.95
CA ASP A 550 -23.37 -17.17 -29.77
C ASP A 550 -23.24 -16.84 -28.28
N GLN A 551 -22.06 -17.03 -27.68
CA GLN A 551 -21.71 -16.54 -26.36
C GLN A 551 -20.39 -15.77 -26.46
N THR A 552 -20.55 -14.45 -26.45
CA THR A 552 -19.47 -13.55 -25.99
C THR A 552 -19.04 -13.98 -24.59
N PRO A 553 -17.75 -14.06 -24.26
CA PRO A 553 -17.32 -14.34 -22.91
C PRO A 553 -17.55 -13.11 -22.03
N GLU A 554 -18.65 -13.09 -21.31
CA GLU A 554 -18.77 -12.31 -20.08
C GLU A 554 -17.82 -12.92 -19.05
N ALA A 555 -16.97 -12.06 -18.49
CA ALA A 555 -16.09 -12.45 -17.39
C ALA A 555 -16.95 -12.72 -16.16
N GLU A 556 -17.13 -13.99 -15.82
CA GLU A 556 -17.72 -14.40 -14.55
C GLU A 556 -16.83 -14.00 -13.39
N TYR A 557 -17.37 -13.16 -12.51
CA TYR A 557 -16.89 -12.92 -11.17
C TYR A 557 -17.13 -14.19 -10.33
N GLN A 558 -16.08 -14.95 -10.05
CA GLN A 558 -16.11 -15.93 -8.97
C GLN A 558 -15.69 -15.27 -7.67
N ASP A 559 -16.68 -14.95 -6.84
CA ASP A 559 -16.50 -14.72 -5.42
C ASP A 559 -15.96 -15.99 -4.76
N ALA A 560 -14.72 -15.92 -4.29
CA ALA A 560 -14.16 -16.97 -3.44
C ALA A 560 -14.79 -16.85 -2.03
N LYS A 561 -15.89 -17.54 -1.80
CA LYS A 561 -16.38 -17.88 -0.47
C LYS A 561 -15.74 -19.17 0.00
N GLU A 562 -15.17 -19.09 1.21
CA GLU A 562 -14.90 -20.14 2.18
C GLU A 562 -13.90 -21.26 1.83
N ALA A 563 -12.73 -21.16 2.45
CA ALA A 563 -12.10 -22.34 3.05
C ALA A 563 -11.96 -22.09 4.55
N LYS A 564 -12.87 -22.70 5.30
CA LYS A 564 -12.71 -22.99 6.72
C LYS A 564 -11.63 -24.06 6.87
N MET A 565 -10.58 -23.76 7.59
CA MET A 565 -10.00 -24.58 8.67
C MET A 565 -8.93 -23.76 9.42
#